data_ab887cfbaa1d3d847f643b50aed868e4
#
_entry.id   ab887cfbaa1d3d847f643b50aed868e4
#
_cell.length_a   1.000
_cell.length_b   1.000
_cell.length_c   1.000
_cell.angle_alpha   90.00
_cell.angle_beta   90.00
_cell.angle_gamma   90.00
#
_symmetry.space_group_name_H-M   'P 1'
#
loop_
_entity.id
_entity.type
_entity.pdbx_description
1 polymer ?
#
loop_
_entity_poly.entity_id
_entity_poly.type
_entity_poly.pdbx_seq_one_letter_code
_entity_poly.pdbx_strand_id
1 'polypeptide(L)'
;MAFEQGDIRRAFTYLESGAVLLITTNNGVQDNVMTISWQMVMDFTPHIAISTGPWNESFDTLLQSRECCICVPSFDMVETVVGIGVVHGTECDKFERFQLNRLPAKHVRAPLIAESIAVIECVLEDYIEKHGLLIFKVMQLWENKGKRDTRVIHANGDGTFFSDGEFRNLRNIMHKWVPDGAERF
;
A
#
# COMPACT_ATOMS: atom_id res chain seq x y z
N MET A 1 19.14 1.03 -3.34
CA MET A 1 17.78 0.92 -3.91
C MET A 1 17.33 2.32 -4.26
N ALA A 2 16.85 2.55 -5.44
CA ALA A 2 16.38 3.87 -5.87
C ALA A 2 14.92 3.76 -6.28
N PHE A 3 14.03 4.42 -5.53
CA PHE A 3 12.69 4.68 -6.01
C PHE A 3 12.76 5.72 -7.13
N GLU A 4 12.02 5.48 -8.20
CA GLU A 4 11.76 6.43 -9.26
C GLU A 4 10.30 6.91 -9.20
N GLN A 5 10.07 8.15 -9.61
CA GLN A 5 8.71 8.67 -9.71
C GLN A 5 7.97 7.96 -10.84
N GLY A 6 6.83 7.36 -10.51
CA GLY A 6 5.93 6.74 -11.48
C GLY A 6 4.79 7.67 -11.88
N ASP A 7 4.10 7.31 -12.96
CA ASP A 7 2.85 7.96 -13.35
C ASP A 7 1.74 7.53 -12.38
N ILE A 8 1.13 8.50 -11.70
CA ILE A 8 0.06 8.24 -10.71
C ILE A 8 -1.14 7.50 -11.31
N ARG A 9 -1.36 7.64 -12.64
CA ARG A 9 -2.40 6.88 -13.36
C ARG A 9 -2.18 5.37 -13.34
N ARG A 10 -0.97 4.92 -12.99
CA ARG A 10 -0.61 3.50 -12.87
C ARG A 10 -0.73 2.97 -11.43
N ALA A 11 -1.02 3.82 -10.45
CA ALA A 11 -1.07 3.40 -9.05
C ALA A 11 -2.04 2.23 -8.83
N PHE A 12 -3.20 2.24 -9.48
CA PHE A 12 -4.21 1.19 -9.36
C PHE A 12 -3.69 -0.19 -9.79
N THR A 13 -2.78 -0.28 -10.78
CA THR A 13 -2.26 -1.56 -11.28
C THR A 13 -1.46 -2.35 -10.25
N TYR A 14 -0.99 -1.69 -9.19
CA TYR A 14 -0.30 -2.34 -8.08
C TYR A 14 -1.26 -2.93 -7.04
N LEU A 15 -2.52 -2.53 -7.09
CA LEU A 15 -3.54 -2.86 -6.09
C LEU A 15 -4.66 -3.74 -6.66
N GLU A 16 -4.90 -3.66 -7.96
CA GLU A 16 -6.02 -4.30 -8.68
C GLU A 16 -6.13 -5.81 -8.41
N SER A 17 -5.00 -6.48 -8.22
CA SER A 17 -4.95 -7.91 -7.92
C SER A 17 -5.38 -8.26 -6.48
N GLY A 18 -5.75 -7.29 -5.65
CA GLY A 18 -6.10 -7.53 -4.24
C GLY A 18 -4.88 -7.81 -3.36
N ALA A 19 -3.80 -7.06 -3.55
CA ALA A 19 -2.57 -7.21 -2.78
C ALA A 19 -2.77 -6.90 -1.29
N VAL A 20 -2.10 -7.65 -0.42
CA VAL A 20 -1.87 -7.27 0.99
C VAL A 20 -0.90 -6.10 1.02
N LEU A 21 -1.20 -5.08 1.80
CA LEU A 21 -0.48 -3.81 1.84
C LEU A 21 0.08 -3.52 3.22
N LEU A 22 1.09 -2.68 3.26
CA LEU A 22 1.55 -2.00 4.46
C LEU A 22 1.16 -0.52 4.37
N ILE A 23 0.47 -0.02 5.39
CA ILE A 23 0.07 1.39 5.48
C ILE A 23 0.94 2.06 6.52
N THR A 24 1.76 3.02 6.10
CA THR A 24 2.54 3.84 7.02
C THR A 24 1.80 5.11 7.37
N THR A 25 1.94 5.53 8.61
CA THR A 25 1.35 6.75 9.17
C THR A 25 2.38 7.50 10.00
N ASN A 26 2.16 8.80 10.19
CA ASN A 26 2.95 9.64 11.10
C ASN A 26 1.99 10.53 11.89
N ASN A 27 2.05 10.48 13.24
CA ASN A 27 1.20 11.26 14.12
C ASN A 27 1.81 12.61 14.56
N GLY A 28 2.92 13.01 13.93
CA GLY A 28 3.69 14.20 14.28
C GLY A 28 4.81 13.95 15.30
N VAL A 29 4.82 12.77 15.94
CA VAL A 29 5.84 12.37 16.94
C VAL A 29 6.59 11.12 16.47
N GLN A 30 5.86 10.11 15.97
CA GLN A 30 6.44 8.85 15.54
C GLN A 30 5.75 8.30 14.31
N ASP A 31 6.48 7.44 13.60
CA ASP A 31 5.96 6.66 12.50
C ASP A 31 5.36 5.36 13.01
N ASN A 32 4.30 4.90 12.35
CA ASN A 32 3.77 3.55 12.55
C ASN A 32 3.51 2.88 11.21
N VAL A 33 3.37 1.56 11.24
CA VAL A 33 3.00 0.74 10.08
C VAL A 33 1.98 -0.32 10.51
N MET A 34 0.94 -0.50 9.67
CA MET A 34 -0.04 -1.57 9.83
C MET A 34 -0.15 -2.40 8.54
N THR A 35 -0.55 -3.65 8.70
CA THR A 35 -0.89 -4.54 7.59
C THR A 35 -2.37 -4.45 7.29
N ILE A 36 -2.73 -4.40 6.01
CA ILE A 36 -4.13 -4.40 5.56
C ILE A 36 -4.29 -5.23 4.28
N SER A 37 -5.40 -5.98 4.20
CA SER A 37 -5.82 -6.70 2.98
C SER A 37 -7.16 -6.20 2.45
N TRP A 38 -7.88 -5.41 3.23
CA TRP A 38 -9.19 -4.86 2.86
C TRP A 38 -9.03 -3.52 2.17
N GLN A 39 -8.76 -3.59 0.88
CA GLN A 39 -8.59 -2.43 0.02
C GLN A 39 -9.26 -2.68 -1.33
N MET A 40 -9.57 -1.62 -2.04
CA MET A 40 -10.01 -1.70 -3.41
C MET A 40 -9.61 -0.47 -4.22
N VAL A 41 -9.35 -0.70 -5.50
CA VAL A 41 -9.32 0.35 -6.52
C VAL A 41 -10.78 0.78 -6.78
N MET A 42 -11.04 2.08 -6.86
CA MET A 42 -12.39 2.58 -7.09
C MET A 42 -12.71 2.70 -8.57
N ASP A 43 -11.75 3.18 -9.34
CA ASP A 43 -11.79 3.27 -10.80
C ASP A 43 -10.37 3.55 -11.35
N PHE A 44 -10.27 3.99 -12.61
CA PHE A 44 -9.01 4.42 -13.21
C PHE A 44 -8.58 5.83 -12.78
N THR A 45 -9.35 6.51 -11.94
CA THR A 45 -8.91 7.74 -11.28
C THR A 45 -7.98 7.41 -10.11
N PRO A 46 -7.19 8.37 -9.63
CA PRO A 46 -6.25 8.09 -8.55
C PRO A 46 -6.96 8.05 -7.17
N HIS A 47 -8.02 7.23 -7.03
CA HIS A 47 -8.73 7.01 -5.78
C HIS A 47 -8.68 5.55 -5.36
N ILE A 48 -8.42 5.34 -4.07
CA ILE A 48 -8.27 4.03 -3.43
C ILE A 48 -9.13 4.03 -2.17
N ALA A 49 -9.89 2.95 -1.96
CA ALA A 49 -10.61 2.76 -0.72
C ALA A 49 -9.93 1.73 0.17
N ILE A 50 -9.90 2.00 1.49
CA ILE A 50 -9.41 1.08 2.52
C ILE A 50 -10.50 0.94 3.57
N SER A 51 -10.85 -0.31 3.93
CA SER A 51 -11.75 -0.59 5.05
C SER A 51 -10.91 -0.86 6.30
N THR A 52 -11.09 -0.02 7.32
CA THR A 52 -10.46 -0.16 8.64
C THR A 52 -11.28 0.58 9.70
N GLY A 53 -10.90 0.46 10.97
CA GLY A 53 -11.63 1.08 12.06
C GLY A 53 -10.82 1.12 13.37
N PRO A 54 -11.47 1.48 14.51
CA PRO A 54 -10.83 1.68 15.82
C PRO A 54 -10.08 0.46 16.37
N TRP A 55 -10.28 -0.72 15.81
CA TRP A 55 -9.51 -1.92 16.17
C TRP A 55 -8.07 -1.89 15.66
N ASN A 56 -7.75 -0.98 14.73
CA ASN A 56 -6.40 -0.73 14.23
C ASN A 56 -5.83 0.54 14.86
N GLU A 57 -4.68 0.43 15.50
CA GLU A 57 -4.00 1.55 16.16
C GLU A 57 -3.73 2.75 15.24
N SER A 58 -3.44 2.50 13.95
CA SER A 58 -3.21 3.56 12.97
C SER A 58 -4.48 4.33 12.56
N PHE A 59 -5.68 3.86 12.94
CA PHE A 59 -6.94 4.43 12.48
C PHE A 59 -7.11 5.89 12.90
N ASP A 60 -6.91 6.19 14.18
CA ASP A 60 -7.03 7.57 14.68
C ASP A 60 -5.99 8.49 14.03
N THR A 61 -4.77 7.98 13.82
CA THR A 61 -3.73 8.74 13.12
C THR A 61 -4.15 9.03 11.67
N LEU A 62 -4.74 8.07 10.95
CA LEU A 62 -5.23 8.29 9.59
C LEU A 62 -6.31 9.39 9.54
N LEU A 63 -7.25 9.40 10.49
CA LEU A 63 -8.30 10.42 10.56
C LEU A 63 -7.75 11.81 10.91
N GLN A 64 -6.75 11.87 11.81
CA GLN A 64 -6.17 13.13 12.28
C GLN A 64 -5.17 13.72 11.29
N SER A 65 -4.21 12.92 10.81
CA SER A 65 -3.19 13.38 9.87
C SER A 65 -3.73 13.56 8.46
N ARG A 66 -4.77 12.82 8.10
CA ARG A 66 -5.40 12.75 6.78
C ARG A 66 -4.42 12.38 5.66
N GLU A 67 -3.39 11.61 5.98
CA GLU A 67 -2.35 11.22 5.03
C GLU A 67 -1.74 9.86 5.40
N CYS A 68 -1.22 9.16 4.39
CA CYS A 68 -0.48 7.91 4.57
C CYS A 68 0.38 7.60 3.35
N CYS A 69 1.27 6.60 3.49
CA CYS A 69 1.80 5.89 2.34
C CYS A 69 1.22 4.47 2.29
N ILE A 70 0.77 4.08 1.12
CA ILE A 70 0.36 2.71 0.79
C ILE A 70 1.56 2.02 0.17
N CYS A 71 2.19 1.11 0.91
CA CYS A 71 3.36 0.37 0.47
C CYS A 71 2.95 -1.02 0.00
N VAL A 72 3.44 -1.43 -1.17
CA VAL A 72 3.17 -2.74 -1.77
C VAL A 72 4.37 -3.66 -1.47
N PRO A 73 4.28 -4.56 -0.49
CA PRO A 73 5.35 -5.50 -0.19
C PRO A 73 5.43 -6.60 -1.24
N SER A 74 6.62 -7.15 -1.42
CA SER A 74 6.84 -8.35 -2.23
C SER A 74 6.64 -9.62 -1.42
N PHE A 75 6.45 -10.74 -2.09
CA PHE A 75 6.17 -12.02 -1.42
C PHE A 75 7.30 -12.51 -0.51
N ASP A 76 8.55 -12.13 -0.79
CA ASP A 76 9.69 -12.40 0.09
C ASP A 76 9.61 -11.70 1.47
N MET A 77 8.65 -10.79 1.65
CA MET A 77 8.38 -10.09 2.92
C MET A 77 7.18 -10.67 3.70
N VAL A 78 6.59 -11.80 3.28
CA VAL A 78 5.30 -12.26 3.83
C VAL A 78 5.33 -12.45 5.35
N GLU A 79 6.40 -13.04 5.92
CA GLU A 79 6.55 -13.20 7.37
C GLU A 79 6.64 -11.86 8.10
N THR A 80 7.37 -10.90 7.52
CA THR A 80 7.46 -9.53 8.04
C THR A 80 6.09 -8.84 8.03
N VAL A 81 5.36 -8.95 6.92
CA VAL A 81 4.03 -8.36 6.75
C VAL A 81 3.03 -8.93 7.77
N VAL A 82 3.05 -10.23 7.99
CA VAL A 82 2.22 -10.90 9.02
C VAL A 82 2.66 -10.45 10.42
N GLY A 83 3.97 -10.42 10.68
CA GLY A 83 4.54 -9.98 11.96
C GLY A 83 4.11 -8.55 12.34
N ILE A 84 4.11 -7.63 11.38
CA ILE A 84 3.64 -6.24 11.55
C ILE A 84 2.16 -6.20 11.95
N GLY A 85 1.35 -7.07 11.37
CA GLY A 85 -0.09 -7.13 11.62
C GLY A 85 -0.48 -7.65 13.01
N VAL A 86 0.40 -8.41 13.68
CA VAL A 86 0.14 -9.02 15.00
C VAL A 86 0.80 -8.29 16.17
N VAL A 87 1.44 -7.13 15.92
CA VAL A 87 2.12 -6.33 16.94
C VAL A 87 1.53 -4.91 16.94
N HIS A 88 1.42 -4.31 18.12
CA HIS A 88 0.99 -2.91 18.26
C HIS A 88 2.19 -1.95 18.22
N GLY A 89 2.01 -0.78 17.60
CA GLY A 89 3.04 0.26 17.54
C GLY A 89 3.32 0.93 18.88
N THR A 90 2.38 0.84 19.83
CA THR A 90 2.57 1.24 21.22
C THR A 90 3.53 0.32 21.99
N GLU A 91 3.75 -0.90 21.52
CA GLU A 91 4.64 -1.88 22.17
C GLU A 91 6.09 -1.74 21.71
N CYS A 92 6.31 -1.31 20.49
CA CYS A 92 7.66 -1.17 19.91
C CYS A 92 7.66 -0.29 18.65
N ASP A 93 8.83 0.20 18.28
CA ASP A 93 9.05 0.72 16.93
C ASP A 93 9.09 -0.47 15.95
N LYS A 94 8.01 -0.59 15.15
CA LYS A 94 7.88 -1.67 14.18
C LYS A 94 8.92 -1.60 13.06
N PHE A 95 9.35 -0.41 12.67
CA PHE A 95 10.39 -0.26 11.65
C PHE A 95 11.71 -0.84 12.14
N GLU A 96 12.10 -0.56 13.38
CA GLU A 96 13.32 -1.14 13.97
C GLU A 96 13.17 -2.65 14.18
N ARG A 97 12.04 -3.08 14.77
CA ARG A 97 11.78 -4.49 15.06
C ARG A 97 11.82 -5.37 13.82
N PHE A 98 11.28 -4.91 12.70
CA PHE A 98 11.20 -5.64 11.43
C PHE A 98 12.27 -5.22 10.42
N GLN A 99 13.24 -4.39 10.83
CA GLN A 99 14.37 -3.95 10.01
C GLN A 99 13.93 -3.28 8.70
N LEU A 100 12.87 -2.46 8.78
CA LEU A 100 12.36 -1.69 7.65
C LEU A 100 13.09 -0.35 7.54
N ASN A 101 13.58 -0.02 6.34
CA ASN A 101 14.24 1.24 6.09
C ASN A 101 13.23 2.33 5.68
N ARG A 102 13.17 3.41 6.49
CA ARG A 102 12.37 4.59 6.19
C ARG A 102 13.03 5.44 5.11
N LEU A 103 12.27 5.87 4.14
CA LEU A 103 12.67 6.92 3.20
C LEU A 103 11.67 8.07 3.28
N PRO A 104 12.12 9.32 3.10
CA PRO A 104 11.22 10.46 3.15
C PRO A 104 10.25 10.43 1.96
N ALA A 105 8.99 10.72 2.23
CA ALA A 105 7.99 10.98 1.22
C ALA A 105 8.10 12.43 0.71
N LYS A 106 7.41 12.73 -0.39
CA LYS A 106 7.46 14.07 -1.03
C LYS A 106 6.28 14.95 -0.60
N HIS A 107 5.11 14.36 -0.44
CA HIS A 107 3.85 15.07 -0.22
C HIS A 107 3.23 14.83 1.15
N VAL A 108 3.64 13.76 1.84
CA VAL A 108 3.10 13.35 3.14
C VAL A 108 4.22 13.17 4.16
N ARG A 109 3.89 13.16 5.46
CA ARG A 109 4.87 12.92 6.53
C ARG A 109 5.15 11.44 6.76
N ALA A 110 4.18 10.59 6.44
CA ALA A 110 4.33 9.15 6.55
C ALA A 110 5.49 8.65 5.67
N PRO A 111 6.40 7.81 6.18
CA PRO A 111 7.58 7.38 5.43
C PRO A 111 7.26 6.34 4.36
N LEU A 112 8.07 6.30 3.30
CA LEU A 112 8.12 5.17 2.39
C LEU A 112 8.85 4.00 3.09
N ILE A 113 8.50 2.76 2.73
CA ILE A 113 9.26 1.55 3.09
C ILE A 113 10.14 1.16 1.90
N ALA A 114 11.46 1.25 2.07
CA ALA A 114 12.45 1.06 1.00
C ALA A 114 12.38 -0.33 0.34
N GLU A 115 11.96 -1.35 1.09
CA GLU A 115 11.86 -2.75 0.66
C GLU A 115 10.65 -3.04 -0.23
N SER A 116 9.72 -2.10 -0.35
CA SER A 116 8.49 -2.27 -1.14
C SER A 116 8.75 -2.32 -2.64
N ILE A 117 7.86 -2.98 -3.38
CA ILE A 117 7.82 -2.97 -4.86
C ILE A 117 7.46 -1.57 -5.37
N ALA A 118 6.45 -0.98 -4.74
CA ALA A 118 5.98 0.36 -5.03
C ALA A 118 5.44 1.00 -3.74
N VAL A 119 5.41 2.34 -3.72
CA VAL A 119 4.78 3.10 -2.65
C VAL A 119 3.93 4.21 -3.26
N ILE A 120 2.74 4.39 -2.70
CA ILE A 120 1.75 5.37 -3.15
C ILE A 120 1.51 6.34 -2.00
N GLU A 121 1.88 7.61 -2.18
CA GLU A 121 1.55 8.67 -1.23
C GLU A 121 0.11 9.08 -1.41
N CYS A 122 -0.63 9.16 -0.31
CA CYS A 122 -2.07 9.38 -0.34
C CYS A 122 -2.50 10.42 0.69
N VAL A 123 -3.54 11.18 0.34
CA VAL A 123 -4.28 12.05 1.27
C VAL A 123 -5.71 11.53 1.42
N LEU A 124 -6.22 11.56 2.64
CA LEU A 124 -7.59 11.16 2.95
C LEU A 124 -8.56 12.24 2.43
N GLU A 125 -9.40 11.87 1.47
CA GLU A 125 -10.39 12.76 0.87
C GLU A 125 -11.74 12.65 1.59
N ASP A 126 -12.18 11.42 1.88
CA ASP A 126 -13.46 11.17 2.55
C ASP A 126 -13.39 9.99 3.52
N TYR A 127 -14.28 9.98 4.50
CA TYR A 127 -14.48 8.89 5.45
C TYR A 127 -15.96 8.56 5.60
N ILE A 128 -16.36 7.39 5.14
CA ILE A 128 -17.72 6.88 5.26
C ILE A 128 -17.82 6.07 6.54
N GLU A 129 -18.08 6.78 7.66
CA GLU A 129 -18.08 6.23 9.03
C GLU A 129 -18.93 4.97 9.17
N LYS A 130 -20.14 4.98 8.62
CA LYS A 130 -21.08 3.85 8.67
C LYS A 130 -20.47 2.52 8.20
N HIS A 131 -19.48 2.58 7.31
CA HIS A 131 -18.86 1.41 6.69
C HIS A 131 -17.38 1.23 7.04
N GLY A 132 -16.80 2.13 7.83
CA GLY A 132 -15.36 2.12 8.13
C GLY A 132 -14.52 2.25 6.86
N LEU A 133 -15.00 3.03 5.87
CA LEU A 133 -14.38 3.12 4.56
C LEU A 133 -13.69 4.48 4.41
N LEU A 134 -12.38 4.46 4.28
CA LEU A 134 -11.54 5.62 4.03
C LEU A 134 -11.23 5.72 2.54
N ILE A 135 -11.53 6.88 1.94
CA ILE A 135 -11.27 7.16 0.53
C ILE A 135 -10.03 8.03 0.43
N PHE A 136 -9.01 7.53 -0.21
CA PHE A 136 -7.73 8.19 -0.40
C PHE A 136 -7.54 8.62 -1.84
N LYS A 137 -7.02 9.83 -2.01
CA LYS A 137 -6.53 10.34 -3.30
C LYS A 137 -5.03 10.13 -3.41
N VAL A 138 -4.60 9.57 -4.53
CA VAL A 138 -3.18 9.38 -4.84
C VAL A 138 -2.53 10.70 -5.18
N MET A 139 -1.40 11.00 -4.52
CA MET A 139 -0.58 12.20 -4.74
C MET A 139 0.69 11.90 -5.54
N GLN A 140 1.29 10.72 -5.30
CA GLN A 140 2.53 10.31 -5.94
C GLN A 140 2.62 8.78 -5.98
N LEU A 141 3.13 8.24 -7.06
CA LEU A 141 3.57 6.85 -7.19
C LEU A 141 5.10 6.81 -7.21
N TRP A 142 5.67 5.90 -6.42
CA TRP A 142 7.09 5.54 -6.42
C TRP A 142 7.24 4.09 -6.83
N GLU A 143 8.08 3.81 -7.80
CA GLU A 143 8.36 2.46 -8.31
C GLU A 143 9.80 2.04 -7.98
N ASN A 144 9.97 0.91 -7.32
CA ASN A 144 11.29 0.39 -6.96
C ASN A 144 11.86 -0.46 -8.09
N LYS A 145 12.57 0.18 -9.02
CA LYS A 145 13.17 -0.50 -10.17
C LYS A 145 14.30 -1.48 -9.79
N GLY A 146 14.82 -1.39 -8.57
CA GLY A 146 15.84 -2.30 -8.06
C GLY A 146 15.29 -3.56 -7.37
N LYS A 147 13.98 -3.64 -7.14
CA LYS A 147 13.36 -4.81 -6.50
C LYS A 147 13.31 -5.99 -7.47
N ARG A 148 13.90 -7.12 -7.07
CA ARG A 148 13.95 -8.33 -7.90
C ARG A 148 12.68 -9.17 -7.83
N ASP A 149 12.16 -9.39 -6.62
CA ASP A 149 10.88 -10.06 -6.42
C ASP A 149 9.77 -9.03 -6.51
N THR A 150 8.94 -9.12 -7.55
CA THR A 150 7.81 -8.23 -7.79
C THR A 150 6.46 -8.92 -7.61
N ARG A 151 6.47 -10.19 -7.16
CA ARG A 151 5.26 -10.92 -6.82
C ARG A 151 4.61 -10.29 -5.60
N VAL A 152 3.32 -10.03 -5.66
CA VAL A 152 2.56 -9.48 -4.53
C VAL A 152 2.06 -10.59 -3.61
N ILE A 153 1.69 -10.20 -2.39
CA ILE A 153 1.14 -11.10 -1.37
C ILE A 153 -0.39 -11.07 -1.48
N HIS A 154 -1.01 -12.24 -1.50
CA HIS A 154 -2.47 -12.39 -1.39
C HIS A 154 -2.80 -13.18 -0.13
N ALA A 155 -3.86 -12.78 0.58
CA ALA A 155 -4.36 -13.44 1.77
C ALA A 155 -5.65 -14.21 1.47
N ASN A 156 -5.75 -15.46 1.94
CA ASN A 156 -7.00 -16.24 1.88
C ASN A 156 -7.97 -15.88 3.03
N GLY A 157 -7.50 -15.16 4.06
CA GLY A 157 -8.32 -14.79 5.22
C GLY A 157 -8.35 -15.85 6.35
N ASP A 158 -7.69 -16.97 6.15
CA ASP A 158 -7.59 -18.09 7.11
C ASP A 158 -6.19 -18.26 7.71
N GLY A 159 -5.30 -17.26 7.50
CA GLY A 159 -3.90 -17.32 7.92
C GLY A 159 -2.96 -17.92 6.87
N THR A 160 -3.48 -18.27 5.69
CA THR A 160 -2.66 -18.71 4.56
C THR A 160 -2.50 -17.62 3.51
N PHE A 161 -1.36 -17.63 2.83
CA PHE A 161 -0.98 -16.63 1.85
C PHE A 161 -0.45 -17.29 0.59
N PHE A 162 -0.61 -16.61 -0.55
CA PHE A 162 -0.07 -17.04 -1.84
C PHE A 162 0.45 -15.83 -2.62
N SER A 163 1.19 -16.07 -3.69
CA SER A 163 1.69 -15.04 -4.58
C SER A 163 1.17 -15.19 -5.99
N ASP A 164 1.46 -14.21 -6.84
CA ASP A 164 1.17 -14.25 -8.27
C ASP A 164 1.66 -15.55 -8.90
N GLY A 165 0.82 -16.14 -9.75
CA GLY A 165 1.08 -17.38 -10.48
C GLY A 165 1.35 -17.14 -11.97
N GLU A 166 0.65 -17.87 -12.84
CA GLU A 166 0.82 -17.79 -14.29
C GLU A 166 0.39 -16.42 -14.85
N PHE A 167 1.28 -15.77 -15.61
CA PHE A 167 1.03 -14.49 -16.25
C PHE A 167 0.57 -14.68 -17.71
N ARG A 168 -0.47 -13.93 -18.09
CA ARG A 168 -0.95 -13.85 -19.49
C ARG A 168 -1.19 -12.41 -19.90
N ASN A 169 -0.59 -11.98 -21.00
CA ASN A 169 -0.79 -10.65 -21.57
C ASN A 169 -1.92 -10.68 -22.62
N LEU A 170 -3.03 -10.03 -22.29
CA LEU A 170 -4.22 -9.93 -23.17
C LEU A 170 -4.54 -8.47 -23.55
N ARG A 171 -3.57 -7.56 -23.47
CA ARG A 171 -3.76 -6.13 -23.77
C ARG A 171 -4.27 -5.88 -25.18
N ASN A 172 -3.85 -6.68 -26.16
CA ASN A 172 -4.31 -6.58 -27.53
C ASN A 172 -5.84 -6.73 -27.67
N ILE A 173 -6.46 -7.49 -26.77
CA ILE A 173 -7.91 -7.67 -26.74
C ILE A 173 -8.57 -6.54 -25.93
N MET A 174 -7.90 -6.08 -24.88
CA MET A 174 -8.43 -5.10 -23.91
C MET A 174 -8.09 -3.64 -24.23
N HIS A 175 -7.39 -3.35 -25.33
CA HIS A 175 -6.84 -2.01 -25.64
C HIS A 175 -7.86 -0.85 -25.58
N LYS A 176 -9.13 -1.13 -25.80
CA LYS A 176 -10.21 -0.11 -25.72
C LYS A 176 -10.64 0.23 -24.29
N TRP A 177 -10.28 -0.60 -23.32
CA TRP A 177 -10.76 -0.53 -21.94
C TRP A 177 -9.66 -0.23 -20.93
N VAL A 178 -8.41 -0.47 -21.31
CA VAL A 178 -7.24 -0.15 -20.46
C VAL A 178 -6.79 1.26 -20.79
N PRO A 179 -6.63 2.15 -19.80
CA PRO A 179 -6.13 3.50 -20.04
C PRO A 179 -4.73 3.49 -20.66
N ASP A 180 -4.47 4.45 -21.54
CA ASP A 180 -3.13 4.66 -22.09
C ASP A 180 -2.12 4.94 -20.96
N GLY A 181 -0.97 4.26 -21.01
CA GLY A 181 0.10 4.41 -20.02
C GLY A 181 -0.14 3.64 -18.71
N ALA A 182 -1.16 2.77 -18.64
CA ALA A 182 -1.42 1.93 -17.46
C ALA A 182 -0.55 0.66 -17.38
N GLU A 183 0.38 0.46 -18.32
CA GLU A 183 1.21 -0.76 -18.34
C GLU A 183 2.13 -0.80 -17.11
N ARG A 184 2.09 -1.94 -16.40
CA ARG A 184 3.00 -2.24 -15.28
C ARG A 184 4.17 -3.12 -15.71
N PHE A 185 3.95 -4.03 -16.68
CA PHE A 185 4.92 -5.01 -17.19
C PHE A 185 5.12 -4.89 -18.69
#